data_4d2be9f8b0d1bc476bb9e3f10ad406c9
#
_entry.id   4d2be9f8b0d1bc476bb9e3f10ad406c9
#
_cell.length_a   1.000
_cell.length_b   1.000
_cell.length_c   1.000
_cell.angle_alpha   90.00
_cell.angle_beta   90.00
_cell.angle_gamma   90.00
#
_symmetry.space_group_name_H-M   'P 1'
#
loop_
_entity.id
_entity.type
_entity.pdbx_description
1 polymer ?
#
loop_
_entity_poly.entity_id
_entity_poly.type
_entity_poly.pdbx_seq_one_letter_code
_entity_poly.pdbx_strand_id
1 'polypeptide(L)'
;MFKKLACSTLIGVALTAVTAVQAQTTFPVKAIRIVVPFAAGGTSDILARTIGQKLTESWGQPVVVDNRAGANGNVGADHVAKSAPDGYTLLLSDVGALAINPSVYPNIPYDVVKDFSPVGMVSYSPHAFGVHPSVPVNTVKELIDYAKANPGKLNFAISGTGGAPHLAGIAFAQRTGINWAYIPYKGGSQAVADVASGQANVIMNGMLATYPTMKSGRIRALAISSAQRVGSAPEVPTIAETLPGFETGSYQGLLAPAGTPRDVVSKLNAEVAKILATPEMREKLAVLGTEVRTAQPEALGTFIAAEKTRWAQVIKESGIKFD
;
A
#
# COMPACT_ATOMS: atom_id res chain seq x y z
N MET A 1 -54.23 44.21 -70.38
CA MET A 1 -54.65 43.35 -69.23
C MET A 1 -53.71 42.18 -69.19
N PHE A 2 -52.58 42.26 -68.45
CA PHE A 2 -51.59 41.17 -68.36
C PHE A 2 -51.40 40.78 -66.90
N LYS A 3 -51.81 39.55 -66.58
CA LYS A 3 -51.50 38.95 -65.25
C LYS A 3 -50.15 38.36 -65.31
N LYS A 4 -49.25 38.83 -64.40
CA LYS A 4 -47.91 38.28 -64.18
C LYS A 4 -48.02 37.12 -63.18
N LEU A 5 -47.61 35.90 -63.58
CA LEU A 5 -47.43 34.74 -62.78
C LEU A 5 -46.01 34.86 -62.14
N ALA A 6 -45.93 34.92 -60.82
CA ALA A 6 -44.70 34.85 -60.10
C ALA A 6 -44.45 33.38 -59.65
N CYS A 7 -43.41 32.79 -60.20
CA CYS A 7 -42.97 31.46 -59.83
C CYS A 7 -41.95 31.57 -58.64
N SER A 8 -42.38 31.19 -57.45
CA SER A 8 -41.53 31.19 -56.27
C SER A 8 -40.87 29.82 -56.13
N THR A 9 -39.54 29.78 -56.39
CA THR A 9 -38.73 28.58 -56.22
C THR A 9 -38.27 28.52 -54.73
N LEU A 10 -38.86 27.58 -53.96
CA LEU A 10 -38.36 27.24 -52.62
C LEU A 10 -37.12 26.36 -52.76
N ILE A 11 -35.98 26.91 -52.45
CA ILE A 11 -34.71 26.13 -52.25
C ILE A 11 -34.70 25.62 -50.80
N GLY A 12 -35.02 24.33 -50.62
CA GLY A 12 -34.89 23.64 -49.34
C GLY A 12 -33.43 23.33 -49.05
N VAL A 13 -32.80 24.09 -48.12
CA VAL A 13 -31.50 23.75 -47.59
C VAL A 13 -31.68 22.64 -46.55
N ALA A 14 -31.37 21.41 -46.93
CA ALA A 14 -31.27 20.30 -46.01
C ALA A 14 -29.98 20.44 -45.21
N LEU A 15 -30.08 20.93 -43.94
CA LEU A 15 -28.98 20.87 -42.96
C LEU A 15 -28.79 19.42 -42.54
N THR A 16 -27.87 18.71 -43.14
CA THR A 16 -27.39 17.41 -42.61
C THR A 16 -26.56 17.69 -41.34
N ALA A 17 -27.18 17.52 -40.18
CA ALA A 17 -26.50 17.47 -38.91
C ALA A 17 -25.58 16.23 -38.89
N VAL A 18 -24.29 16.43 -39.17
CA VAL A 18 -23.27 15.41 -38.95
C VAL A 18 -23.10 15.33 -37.44
N THR A 19 -23.80 14.39 -36.82
CA THR A 19 -23.49 13.96 -35.44
C THR A 19 -22.12 13.32 -35.47
N ALA A 20 -21.09 14.09 -35.07
CA ALA A 20 -19.78 13.54 -34.77
C ALA A 20 -19.98 12.54 -33.63
N VAL A 21 -20.04 11.25 -33.97
CA VAL A 21 -19.86 10.17 -32.98
C VAL A 21 -18.43 10.34 -32.49
N GLN A 22 -18.27 11.04 -31.37
CA GLN A 22 -17.02 10.98 -30.63
C GLN A 22 -16.82 9.51 -30.27
N ALA A 23 -15.93 8.85 -31.01
CA ALA A 23 -15.43 7.56 -30.59
C ALA A 23 -14.83 7.77 -29.18
N GLN A 24 -15.57 7.34 -28.17
CA GLN A 24 -15.04 7.30 -26.81
C GLN A 24 -13.81 6.41 -26.88
N THR A 25 -12.65 7.04 -26.89
CA THR A 25 -11.36 6.33 -26.79
C THR A 25 -11.42 5.53 -25.51
N THR A 26 -11.54 4.21 -25.65
CA THR A 26 -11.69 3.31 -24.49
C THR A 26 -10.42 3.35 -23.68
N PHE A 27 -10.48 3.92 -22.45
CA PHE A 27 -9.37 3.84 -21.48
C PHE A 27 -8.87 2.38 -21.33
N PRO A 28 -7.54 2.12 -21.26
CA PRO A 28 -6.41 3.05 -21.47
C PRO A 28 -5.98 3.11 -22.95
N VAL A 29 -5.55 4.28 -23.41
CA VAL A 29 -5.00 4.50 -24.77
C VAL A 29 -3.52 4.96 -24.75
N LYS A 30 -2.96 5.14 -23.56
CA LYS A 30 -1.57 5.52 -23.32
C LYS A 30 -1.03 4.82 -22.07
N ALA A 31 0.26 4.95 -21.83
CA ALA A 31 0.92 4.37 -20.66
C ALA A 31 0.29 4.84 -19.33
N ILE A 32 0.12 3.89 -18.40
CA ILE A 32 -0.33 4.17 -17.02
C ILE A 32 0.91 4.22 -16.12
N ARG A 33 0.92 5.15 -15.18
CA ARG A 33 1.93 5.27 -14.14
C ARG A 33 1.36 4.83 -12.81
N ILE A 34 2.00 3.88 -12.14
CA ILE A 34 1.72 3.53 -10.75
C ILE A 34 2.82 4.12 -9.88
N VAL A 35 2.49 5.15 -9.12
CA VAL A 35 3.38 5.74 -8.12
C VAL A 35 3.37 4.85 -6.87
N VAL A 36 4.57 4.48 -6.43
CA VAL A 36 4.80 3.76 -5.18
C VAL A 36 5.53 4.72 -4.23
N PRO A 37 4.94 5.09 -3.08
CA PRO A 37 5.50 6.14 -2.21
C PRO A 37 6.61 5.62 -1.28
N PHE A 38 7.24 4.50 -1.62
CA PHE A 38 8.31 3.85 -0.86
C PHE A 38 9.46 3.41 -1.78
N ALA A 39 10.60 3.06 -1.17
CA ALA A 39 11.75 2.56 -1.91
C ALA A 39 11.43 1.26 -2.67
N ALA A 40 12.09 1.08 -3.82
CA ALA A 40 11.96 -0.13 -4.64
C ALA A 40 12.29 -1.41 -3.84
N GLY A 41 11.67 -2.53 -4.21
CA GLY A 41 11.83 -3.83 -3.55
C GLY A 41 11.03 -3.99 -2.24
N GLY A 42 10.26 -2.98 -1.81
CA GLY A 42 9.30 -3.11 -0.72
C GLY A 42 7.98 -3.75 -1.17
N THR A 43 7.10 -4.04 -0.21
CA THR A 43 5.79 -4.72 -0.46
C THR A 43 4.98 -4.02 -1.55
N SER A 44 4.79 -2.69 -1.47
CA SER A 44 4.04 -1.92 -2.46
C SER A 44 4.68 -1.97 -3.85
N ASP A 45 6.02 -1.93 -3.94
CA ASP A 45 6.73 -1.98 -5.22
C ASP A 45 6.60 -3.35 -5.90
N ILE A 46 6.77 -4.43 -5.15
CA ILE A 46 6.61 -5.80 -5.65
C ILE A 46 5.19 -5.99 -6.22
N LEU A 47 4.17 -5.54 -5.48
CA LEU A 47 2.77 -5.61 -5.91
C LEU A 47 2.51 -4.75 -7.15
N ALA A 48 3.00 -3.49 -7.16
CA ALA A 48 2.82 -2.58 -8.29
C ALA A 48 3.42 -3.14 -9.58
N ARG A 49 4.64 -3.70 -9.52
CA ARG A 49 5.29 -4.33 -10.69
C ARG A 49 4.55 -5.58 -11.14
N THR A 50 4.12 -6.42 -10.20
CA THR A 50 3.40 -7.66 -10.52
C THR A 50 2.04 -7.37 -11.17
N ILE A 51 1.26 -6.44 -10.59
CA ILE A 51 -0.03 -6.01 -11.14
C ILE A 51 0.17 -5.24 -12.46
N GLY A 52 1.15 -4.34 -12.50
CA GLY A 52 1.46 -3.53 -13.67
C GLY A 52 1.85 -4.37 -14.89
N GLN A 53 2.62 -5.43 -14.69
CA GLN A 53 2.92 -6.40 -15.74
C GLN A 53 1.65 -7.05 -16.30
N LYS A 54 0.78 -7.55 -15.43
CA LYS A 54 -0.49 -8.19 -15.84
C LYS A 54 -1.47 -7.21 -16.50
N LEU A 55 -1.53 -5.96 -16.05
CA LEU A 55 -2.28 -4.90 -16.71
C LEU A 55 -1.74 -4.60 -18.11
N THR A 56 -0.41 -4.59 -18.28
CA THR A 56 0.22 -4.41 -19.60
C THR A 56 -0.15 -5.55 -20.54
N GLU A 57 -0.09 -6.80 -20.05
CA GLU A 57 -0.49 -8.00 -20.82
C GLU A 57 -1.97 -7.94 -21.22
N SER A 58 -2.86 -7.48 -20.32
CA SER A 58 -4.30 -7.43 -20.56
C SER A 58 -4.74 -6.30 -21.48
N TRP A 59 -4.15 -5.13 -21.36
CA TRP A 59 -4.60 -3.91 -22.05
C TRP A 59 -3.72 -3.48 -23.23
N GLY A 60 -2.54 -4.09 -23.39
CA GLY A 60 -1.60 -3.72 -24.45
C GLY A 60 -0.97 -2.33 -24.28
N GLN A 61 -1.20 -1.68 -23.13
CA GLN A 61 -0.62 -0.38 -22.80
C GLN A 61 0.44 -0.53 -21.70
N PRO A 62 1.60 0.12 -21.82
CA PRO A 62 2.65 0.02 -20.81
C PRO A 62 2.17 0.51 -19.44
N VAL A 63 2.53 -0.22 -18.37
CA VAL A 63 2.36 0.24 -16.98
C VAL A 63 3.74 0.43 -16.36
N VAL A 64 4.04 1.68 -15.98
CA VAL A 64 5.34 2.07 -15.42
C VAL A 64 5.21 2.29 -13.92
N VAL A 65 6.11 1.70 -13.14
CA VAL A 65 6.20 1.91 -11.70
C VAL A 65 7.21 3.02 -11.40
N ASP A 66 6.76 4.04 -10.65
CA ASP A 66 7.54 5.23 -10.27
C ASP A 66 7.66 5.29 -8.73
N ASN A 67 8.86 5.00 -8.21
CA ASN A 67 9.12 5.02 -6.77
C ASN A 67 9.43 6.45 -6.28
N ARG A 68 8.52 7.04 -5.49
CA ARG A 68 8.66 8.39 -4.90
C ARG A 68 8.65 8.33 -3.38
N ALA A 69 9.73 7.84 -2.81
CA ALA A 69 9.87 7.67 -1.38
C ALA A 69 10.12 8.98 -0.64
N GLY A 70 9.61 9.09 0.60
CA GLY A 70 9.86 10.20 1.52
C GLY A 70 8.71 10.46 2.47
N ALA A 71 9.02 10.90 3.69
CA ALA A 71 8.08 11.26 4.74
C ALA A 71 6.95 10.21 4.92
N ASN A 72 7.33 8.93 5.12
CA ASN A 72 6.40 7.81 5.23
C ASN A 72 5.35 7.74 4.10
N GLY A 73 5.77 8.03 2.86
CA GLY A 73 4.91 7.99 1.68
C GLY A 73 4.21 9.31 1.33
N ASN A 74 4.29 10.35 2.15
CA ASN A 74 3.63 11.63 1.88
C ASN A 74 4.08 12.27 0.58
N VAL A 75 5.37 12.13 0.19
CA VAL A 75 5.91 12.69 -1.07
C VAL A 75 5.23 12.08 -2.29
N GLY A 76 5.09 10.76 -2.35
CA GLY A 76 4.43 10.09 -3.46
C GLY A 76 2.92 10.30 -3.47
N ALA A 77 2.29 10.31 -2.29
CA ALA A 77 0.86 10.56 -2.13
C ALA A 77 0.48 11.98 -2.60
N ASP A 78 1.23 13.00 -2.17
CA ASP A 78 1.04 14.40 -2.61
C ASP A 78 1.16 14.55 -4.13
N HIS A 79 2.17 13.89 -4.73
CA HIS A 79 2.33 13.90 -6.17
C HIS A 79 1.09 13.36 -6.90
N VAL A 80 0.52 12.24 -6.43
CA VAL A 80 -0.68 11.66 -7.05
C VAL A 80 -1.92 12.51 -6.78
N ALA A 81 -2.09 13.01 -5.56
CA ALA A 81 -3.22 13.87 -5.21
C ALA A 81 -3.34 15.10 -6.14
N LYS A 82 -2.19 15.62 -6.61
CA LYS A 82 -2.10 16.79 -7.51
C LYS A 82 -2.02 16.43 -9.00
N SER A 83 -2.07 15.15 -9.34
CA SER A 83 -2.05 14.69 -10.75
C SER A 83 -3.41 14.86 -11.42
N ALA A 84 -3.43 14.83 -12.76
CA ALA A 84 -4.67 14.87 -13.52
C ALA A 84 -5.60 13.69 -13.16
N PRO A 85 -6.90 13.92 -12.95
CA PRO A 85 -7.85 12.87 -12.57
C PRO A 85 -8.35 12.10 -13.81
N ASP A 86 -7.42 11.58 -14.62
CA ASP A 86 -7.71 10.88 -15.88
C ASP A 86 -7.48 9.35 -15.81
N GLY A 87 -7.06 8.84 -14.64
CA GLY A 87 -6.80 7.42 -14.41
C GLY A 87 -5.41 6.95 -14.86
N TYR A 88 -4.57 7.80 -15.43
CA TYR A 88 -3.24 7.42 -15.90
C TYR A 88 -2.12 7.62 -14.88
N THR A 89 -2.39 8.27 -13.76
CA THR A 89 -1.50 8.31 -12.60
C THR A 89 -2.22 7.75 -11.40
N LEU A 90 -1.71 6.66 -10.86
CA LEU A 90 -2.31 5.92 -9.75
C LEU A 90 -1.33 5.86 -8.58
N LEU A 91 -1.84 5.69 -7.37
CA LEU A 91 -1.07 5.45 -6.16
C LEU A 91 -1.30 4.01 -5.70
N LEU A 92 -0.25 3.20 -5.58
CA LEU A 92 -0.28 1.93 -4.87
C LEU A 92 0.49 2.07 -3.56
N SER A 93 -0.20 2.00 -2.44
CA SER A 93 0.36 2.31 -1.14
C SER A 93 -0.19 1.41 -0.03
N ASP A 94 0.55 1.35 1.08
CA ASP A 94 0.00 0.94 2.37
C ASP A 94 -1.06 1.97 2.82
N VAL A 95 -2.32 1.58 2.78
CA VAL A 95 -3.43 2.46 3.15
C VAL A 95 -3.49 2.71 4.66
N GLY A 96 -2.90 1.83 5.46
CA GLY A 96 -2.69 2.07 6.89
C GLY A 96 -1.76 3.25 7.13
N ALA A 97 -0.63 3.32 6.41
CA ALA A 97 0.28 4.47 6.47
C ALA A 97 -0.42 5.77 6.05
N LEU A 98 -1.19 5.75 4.97
CA LEU A 98 -1.96 6.92 4.53
C LEU A 98 -2.97 7.39 5.59
N ALA A 99 -3.63 6.46 6.28
CA ALA A 99 -4.60 6.76 7.33
C ALA A 99 -3.94 7.27 8.63
N ILE A 100 -2.72 6.80 8.94
CA ILE A 100 -1.94 7.16 10.12
C ILE A 100 -1.28 8.55 9.97
N ASN A 101 -0.76 8.84 8.77
CA ASN A 101 0.06 10.03 8.51
C ASN A 101 -0.57 11.35 8.99
N PRO A 102 -1.89 11.62 8.85
CA PRO A 102 -2.50 12.84 9.37
C PRO A 102 -2.36 13.05 10.88
N SER A 103 -2.13 11.97 11.63
CA SER A 103 -1.95 12.04 13.10
C SER A 103 -0.48 12.10 13.52
N VAL A 104 0.45 11.83 12.60
CA VAL A 104 1.91 11.81 12.82
C VAL A 104 2.59 13.07 12.29
N TYR A 105 2.16 13.52 11.12
CA TYR A 105 2.76 14.66 10.44
C TYR A 105 1.83 15.88 10.52
N PRO A 106 2.23 16.96 11.18
CA PRO A 106 1.35 18.11 11.43
C PRO A 106 0.93 18.86 10.16
N ASN A 107 1.71 18.76 9.10
CA ASN A 107 1.52 19.48 7.84
C ASN A 107 1.64 18.56 6.64
N ILE A 108 0.65 17.70 6.41
CA ILE A 108 0.57 16.95 5.16
C ILE A 108 -0.16 17.78 4.09
N PRO A 109 0.34 17.80 2.84
CA PRO A 109 -0.19 18.67 1.78
C PRO A 109 -1.42 18.08 1.05
N TYR A 110 -2.07 17.05 1.61
CA TYR A 110 -3.27 16.40 1.04
C TYR A 110 -4.19 15.87 2.14
N ASP A 111 -5.44 15.66 1.82
CA ASP A 111 -6.41 14.91 2.66
C ASP A 111 -6.65 13.52 2.04
N VAL A 112 -6.32 12.47 2.80
CA VAL A 112 -6.41 11.08 2.31
C VAL A 112 -7.84 10.65 1.91
N VAL A 113 -8.87 11.32 2.43
CA VAL A 113 -10.28 11.00 2.13
C VAL A 113 -10.82 11.84 0.98
N LYS A 114 -10.34 13.09 0.83
CA LYS A 114 -10.89 14.05 -0.13
C LYS A 114 -10.13 14.09 -1.45
N ASP A 115 -8.80 13.90 -1.42
CA ASP A 115 -7.94 14.13 -2.56
C ASP A 115 -7.66 12.86 -3.38
N PHE A 116 -8.30 11.74 -2.99
CA PHE A 116 -8.20 10.48 -3.73
C PHE A 116 -9.56 9.87 -4.02
N SER A 117 -9.65 9.23 -5.19
CA SER A 117 -10.70 8.29 -5.56
C SER A 117 -10.17 6.88 -5.31
N PRO A 118 -10.71 6.13 -4.32
CA PRO A 118 -10.33 4.75 -4.10
C PRO A 118 -10.61 3.91 -5.36
N VAL A 119 -9.66 3.05 -5.74
CA VAL A 119 -9.84 2.08 -6.84
C VAL A 119 -10.16 0.70 -6.29
N GLY A 120 -9.40 0.22 -5.31
CA GLY A 120 -9.69 -1.05 -4.66
C GLY A 120 -8.59 -1.50 -3.71
N MET A 121 -8.96 -2.39 -2.77
CA MET A 121 -8.00 -3.11 -1.96
C MET A 121 -7.28 -4.14 -2.84
N VAL A 122 -6.01 -4.37 -2.54
CA VAL A 122 -5.14 -5.30 -3.30
C VAL A 122 -4.76 -6.50 -2.46
N SER A 123 -4.24 -6.25 -1.26
CA SER A 123 -3.74 -7.33 -0.40
C SER A 123 -3.66 -6.93 1.07
N TYR A 124 -3.57 -7.96 1.91
CA TYR A 124 -3.13 -7.89 3.30
C TYR A 124 -1.86 -8.71 3.47
N SER A 125 -0.88 -8.16 4.16
CA SER A 125 0.36 -8.85 4.53
C SER A 125 0.59 -8.67 6.03
N PRO A 126 0.63 -9.73 6.83
CA PRO A 126 1.07 -9.63 8.21
C PRO A 126 2.53 -9.18 8.25
N HIS A 127 2.97 -8.67 9.40
CA HIS A 127 4.37 -8.36 9.59
C HIS A 127 5.15 -9.61 9.98
N ALA A 128 6.28 -9.85 9.32
CA ALA A 128 7.29 -10.79 9.74
C ALA A 128 8.18 -10.11 10.79
N PHE A 129 8.35 -10.75 11.94
CA PHE A 129 9.13 -10.27 13.06
C PHE A 129 10.40 -11.10 13.22
N GLY A 130 11.55 -10.44 13.20
CA GLY A 130 12.83 -11.14 13.25
C GLY A 130 13.98 -10.26 13.67
N VAL A 131 15.14 -10.93 13.83
CA VAL A 131 16.38 -10.30 14.29
C VAL A 131 17.56 -10.70 13.41
N HIS A 132 18.59 -9.86 13.39
CA HIS A 132 19.88 -10.28 12.83
C HIS A 132 20.44 -11.47 13.62
N PRO A 133 21.07 -12.47 12.99
CA PRO A 133 21.58 -13.67 13.67
C PRO A 133 22.58 -13.44 14.80
N SER A 134 23.22 -12.28 14.85
CA SER A 134 24.12 -11.91 15.97
C SER A 134 23.39 -11.63 17.28
N VAL A 135 22.07 -11.39 17.25
CA VAL A 135 21.27 -11.26 18.47
C VAL A 135 21.02 -12.68 19.01
N PRO A 136 21.43 -13.02 20.23
CA PRO A 136 21.45 -14.40 20.73
C PRO A 136 20.08 -14.85 21.25
N VAL A 137 19.04 -14.77 20.40
CA VAL A 137 17.65 -15.13 20.73
C VAL A 137 17.01 -15.91 19.59
N ASN A 138 16.12 -16.85 19.89
CA ASN A 138 15.42 -17.70 18.93
C ASN A 138 13.89 -17.59 19.03
N THR A 139 13.39 -16.95 20.08
CA THR A 139 11.95 -16.83 20.34
C THR A 139 11.58 -15.39 20.70
N VAL A 140 10.31 -15.05 20.57
CA VAL A 140 9.78 -13.75 21.04
C VAL A 140 10.02 -13.56 22.54
N LYS A 141 9.85 -14.63 23.34
CA LYS A 141 10.10 -14.57 24.78
C LYS A 141 11.56 -14.25 25.08
N GLU A 142 12.50 -14.95 24.44
CA GLU A 142 13.94 -14.69 24.62
C GLU A 142 14.32 -13.27 24.18
N LEU A 143 13.71 -12.73 23.13
CA LEU A 143 13.93 -11.35 22.72
C LEU A 143 13.45 -10.36 23.78
N ILE A 144 12.30 -10.59 24.40
CA ILE A 144 11.78 -9.76 25.50
C ILE A 144 12.75 -9.80 26.70
N ASP A 145 13.18 -10.99 27.09
CA ASP A 145 14.08 -11.17 28.23
C ASP A 145 15.44 -10.51 27.94
N TYR A 146 15.98 -10.70 26.73
CA TYR A 146 17.23 -10.07 26.29
C TYR A 146 17.14 -8.54 26.27
N ALA A 147 16.05 -7.97 25.72
CA ALA A 147 15.86 -6.53 25.65
C ALA A 147 15.71 -5.89 27.04
N LYS A 148 15.05 -6.58 28.00
CA LYS A 148 14.95 -6.13 29.39
C LYS A 148 16.30 -6.15 30.11
N ALA A 149 17.13 -7.15 29.83
CA ALA A 149 18.49 -7.25 30.38
C ALA A 149 19.49 -6.27 29.73
N ASN A 150 19.15 -5.75 28.55
CA ASN A 150 20.00 -4.86 27.73
C ASN A 150 19.25 -3.64 27.23
N PRO A 151 18.71 -2.77 28.08
CA PRO A 151 17.89 -1.65 27.68
C PRO A 151 18.64 -0.71 26.73
N GLY A 152 17.97 -0.33 25.62
CA GLY A 152 18.51 0.58 24.62
C GLY A 152 19.61 0.01 23.70
N LYS A 153 20.02 -1.26 23.85
CA LYS A 153 21.03 -1.87 22.97
C LYS A 153 20.50 -2.33 21.62
N LEU A 154 19.19 -2.54 21.49
CA LEU A 154 18.60 -2.99 20.25
C LEU A 154 18.16 -1.81 19.39
N ASN A 155 18.53 -1.87 18.11
CA ASN A 155 18.07 -0.96 17.06
C ASN A 155 16.97 -1.64 16.25
N PHE A 156 15.76 -1.07 16.30
CA PHE A 156 14.60 -1.55 15.57
C PHE A 156 14.48 -0.76 14.25
N ALA A 157 14.63 -1.46 13.13
CA ALA A 157 14.53 -0.88 11.79
C ALA A 157 13.06 -0.65 11.42
N ILE A 158 12.68 0.58 11.05
CA ILE A 158 11.34 0.95 10.63
C ILE A 158 11.31 1.46 9.18
N SER A 159 10.31 1.06 8.41
CA SER A 159 10.15 1.45 7.01
C SER A 159 9.62 2.88 6.80
N GLY A 160 9.50 3.65 7.87
CA GLY A 160 9.03 5.04 7.90
C GLY A 160 8.53 5.41 9.29
N THR A 161 8.81 6.64 9.73
CA THR A 161 8.31 7.15 11.01
C THR A 161 6.78 7.23 10.98
N GLY A 162 6.11 6.67 12.00
CA GLY A 162 4.66 6.62 12.10
C GLY A 162 3.97 5.61 11.17
N GLY A 163 4.72 4.84 10.39
CA GLY A 163 4.14 3.77 9.58
C GLY A 163 3.65 2.57 10.39
N ALA A 164 2.87 1.68 9.76
CA ALA A 164 2.33 0.49 10.44
C ALA A 164 3.41 -0.38 11.12
N PRO A 165 4.60 -0.65 10.53
CA PRO A 165 5.68 -1.35 11.21
C PRO A 165 6.23 -0.60 12.45
N HIS A 166 6.28 0.73 12.39
CA HIS A 166 6.72 1.54 13.55
C HIS A 166 5.72 1.43 14.70
N LEU A 167 4.44 1.63 14.41
CA LEU A 167 3.39 1.52 15.45
C LEU A 167 3.29 0.09 16.01
N ALA A 168 3.53 -0.93 15.20
CA ALA A 168 3.62 -2.31 15.66
C ALA A 168 4.79 -2.49 16.65
N GLY A 169 5.96 -1.93 16.33
CA GLY A 169 7.13 -1.93 17.22
C GLY A 169 6.87 -1.19 18.54
N ILE A 170 6.17 -0.04 18.49
CA ILE A 170 5.78 0.72 19.67
C ILE A 170 4.80 -0.08 20.53
N ALA A 171 3.74 -0.64 19.93
CA ALA A 171 2.75 -1.45 20.62
C ALA A 171 3.38 -2.68 21.29
N PHE A 172 4.35 -3.32 20.60
CA PHE A 172 5.11 -4.42 21.18
C PHE A 172 5.94 -3.98 22.39
N ALA A 173 6.68 -2.88 22.25
CA ALA A 173 7.52 -2.34 23.33
C ALA A 173 6.69 -1.95 24.56
N GLN A 174 5.56 -1.28 24.36
CA GLN A 174 4.64 -0.90 25.44
C GLN A 174 4.06 -2.11 26.17
N ARG A 175 3.59 -3.12 25.43
CA ARG A 175 2.99 -4.35 26.02
C ARG A 175 4.00 -5.22 26.77
N THR A 176 5.27 -5.15 26.41
CA THR A 176 6.34 -5.98 27.00
C THR A 176 7.21 -5.24 28.01
N GLY A 177 7.10 -3.91 28.06
CA GLY A 177 7.94 -3.05 28.92
C GLY A 177 9.40 -3.01 28.51
N ILE A 178 9.72 -3.24 27.22
CA ILE A 178 11.08 -3.15 26.69
C ILE A 178 11.35 -1.77 26.08
N ASN A 179 12.65 -1.46 25.90
CA ASN A 179 13.09 -0.24 25.24
C ASN A 179 14.13 -0.56 24.16
N TRP A 180 13.95 0.01 22.96
CA TRP A 180 14.88 -0.03 21.83
C TRP A 180 14.89 1.30 21.10
N ALA A 181 15.92 1.55 20.27
CA ALA A 181 15.98 2.72 19.41
C ALA A 181 15.33 2.43 18.05
N TYR A 182 14.53 3.35 17.54
CA TYR A 182 13.94 3.23 16.20
C TYR A 182 14.84 3.88 15.16
N ILE A 183 15.20 3.12 14.12
CA ILE A 183 16.05 3.59 13.01
C ILE A 183 15.18 3.72 11.75
N PRO A 184 14.88 4.94 11.28
CA PRO A 184 13.99 5.16 10.14
C PRO A 184 14.71 4.95 8.79
N TYR A 185 14.02 4.26 7.88
CA TYR A 185 14.41 4.04 6.48
C TYR A 185 13.34 4.59 5.52
N LYS A 186 13.70 4.79 4.26
CA LYS A 186 12.77 5.28 3.22
C LYS A 186 11.85 4.19 2.64
N GLY A 187 11.89 2.99 3.23
CA GLY A 187 11.05 1.85 2.83
C GLY A 187 11.55 0.53 3.42
N GLY A 188 10.69 -0.49 3.34
CA GLY A 188 10.95 -1.79 3.95
C GLY A 188 12.17 -2.52 3.39
N SER A 189 12.47 -2.38 2.10
CA SER A 189 13.64 -3.03 1.47
C SER A 189 14.97 -2.59 2.09
N GLN A 190 15.12 -1.29 2.36
CA GLN A 190 16.33 -0.75 3.01
C GLN A 190 16.44 -1.24 4.45
N ALA A 191 15.34 -1.21 5.21
CA ALA A 191 15.28 -1.74 6.57
C ALA A 191 15.67 -3.23 6.63
N VAL A 192 15.14 -4.04 5.70
CA VAL A 192 15.48 -5.48 5.57
C VAL A 192 16.96 -5.67 5.25
N ALA A 193 17.53 -4.90 4.33
CA ALA A 193 18.93 -4.99 3.95
C ALA A 193 19.87 -4.69 5.13
N ASP A 194 19.56 -3.63 5.90
CA ASP A 194 20.38 -3.21 7.03
C ASP A 194 20.29 -4.19 8.22
N VAL A 195 19.13 -4.78 8.47
CA VAL A 195 19.03 -5.85 9.47
C VAL A 195 19.75 -7.10 8.96
N ALA A 196 19.66 -7.46 7.70
CA ALA A 196 20.35 -8.62 7.13
C ALA A 196 21.89 -8.46 7.14
N SER A 197 22.41 -7.23 7.16
CA SER A 197 23.84 -6.92 7.24
C SER A 197 24.33 -6.65 8.68
N GLY A 198 23.44 -6.61 9.68
CA GLY A 198 23.76 -6.36 11.07
C GLY A 198 23.90 -4.87 11.45
N GLN A 199 23.58 -3.94 10.55
CA GLN A 199 23.55 -2.50 10.86
C GLN A 199 22.39 -2.13 11.80
N ALA A 200 21.30 -2.89 11.73
CA ALA A 200 20.23 -2.84 12.72
C ALA A 200 19.97 -4.26 13.26
N ASN A 201 19.28 -4.35 14.40
CA ASN A 201 19.18 -5.63 15.12
C ASN A 201 17.83 -6.32 14.92
N VAL A 202 16.73 -5.55 14.86
CA VAL A 202 15.35 -6.04 14.93
C VAL A 202 14.55 -5.43 13.80
N ILE A 203 13.61 -6.21 13.24
CA ILE A 203 12.68 -5.74 12.22
C ILE A 203 11.29 -6.36 12.44
N MET A 204 10.25 -5.54 12.24
CA MET A 204 8.89 -5.99 12.03
C MET A 204 8.39 -5.28 10.76
N ASN A 205 8.19 -6.02 9.67
CA ASN A 205 7.89 -5.43 8.37
C ASN A 205 7.04 -6.39 7.52
N GLY A 206 6.37 -5.88 6.47
CA GLY A 206 5.50 -6.67 5.61
C GLY A 206 6.16 -7.98 5.14
N MET A 207 5.48 -9.09 5.34
CA MET A 207 6.02 -10.44 5.09
C MET A 207 6.49 -10.61 3.65
N LEU A 208 5.74 -10.07 2.68
CA LEU A 208 6.08 -10.13 1.25
C LEU A 208 7.52 -9.71 0.93
N ALA A 209 7.98 -8.61 1.55
CA ALA A 209 9.32 -8.07 1.32
C ALA A 209 10.39 -8.69 2.23
N THR A 210 10.00 -9.26 3.38
CA THR A 210 10.94 -9.67 4.44
C THR A 210 11.20 -11.17 4.48
N TYR A 211 10.18 -11.97 4.22
CA TYR A 211 10.25 -13.42 4.36
C TYR A 211 11.31 -14.10 3.48
N PRO A 212 11.56 -13.69 2.21
CA PRO A 212 12.66 -14.26 1.42
C PRO A 212 14.03 -14.16 2.12
N THR A 213 14.29 -13.06 2.84
CA THR A 213 15.53 -12.85 3.59
C THR A 213 15.58 -13.70 4.87
N MET A 214 14.43 -13.97 5.47
CA MET A 214 14.32 -14.90 6.60
C MET A 214 14.53 -16.35 6.14
N LYS A 215 13.93 -16.76 5.01
CA LYS A 215 14.16 -18.09 4.42
C LYS A 215 15.62 -18.36 4.08
N SER A 216 16.37 -17.35 3.68
CA SER A 216 17.81 -17.47 3.41
C SER A 216 18.67 -17.46 4.69
N GLY A 217 18.08 -17.34 5.88
CA GLY A 217 18.78 -17.31 7.17
C GLY A 217 19.53 -16.01 7.50
N ARG A 218 19.48 -14.99 6.63
CA ARG A 218 20.13 -13.69 6.87
C ARG A 218 19.41 -12.84 7.92
N ILE A 219 18.15 -13.12 8.14
CA ILE A 219 17.35 -12.61 9.28
C ILE A 219 16.76 -13.86 9.94
N ARG A 220 16.92 -14.00 11.25
CA ARG A 220 16.27 -15.07 12.02
C ARG A 220 14.82 -14.69 12.24
N ALA A 221 13.88 -15.48 11.70
CA ALA A 221 12.46 -15.33 11.97
C ALA A 221 12.17 -15.71 13.44
N LEU A 222 11.49 -14.84 14.16
CA LEU A 222 11.01 -15.12 15.52
C LEU A 222 9.50 -15.39 15.55
N ALA A 223 8.73 -14.62 14.78
CA ALA A 223 7.29 -14.77 14.72
C ALA A 223 6.67 -14.03 13.52
N ILE A 224 5.37 -14.24 13.31
CA ILE A 224 4.52 -13.48 12.39
C ILE A 224 3.41 -12.79 13.21
N SER A 225 3.00 -11.61 12.79
CA SER A 225 2.04 -10.80 13.54
C SER A 225 0.57 -11.07 13.23
N SER A 226 0.25 -12.12 12.48
CA SER A 226 -1.13 -12.56 12.25
C SER A 226 -1.72 -13.27 13.47
N ALA A 227 -3.06 -13.33 13.54
CA ALA A 227 -3.77 -14.05 14.60
C ALA A 227 -3.49 -15.57 14.59
N GLN A 228 -3.23 -16.13 13.41
CA GLN A 228 -2.90 -17.55 13.20
C GLN A 228 -1.64 -17.68 12.34
N ARG A 229 -0.97 -18.81 12.43
CA ARG A 229 0.18 -19.12 11.58
C ARG A 229 -0.20 -19.10 10.11
N VAL A 230 0.68 -18.60 9.27
CA VAL A 230 0.46 -18.55 7.82
C VAL A 230 0.91 -19.83 7.15
N GLY A 231 0.16 -20.28 6.14
CA GLY A 231 0.42 -21.56 5.48
C GLY A 231 1.76 -21.64 4.74
N SER A 232 2.36 -20.49 4.36
CA SER A 232 3.69 -20.42 3.73
C SER A 232 4.86 -20.55 4.70
N ALA A 233 4.60 -20.45 6.02
CA ALA A 233 5.59 -20.53 7.09
C ALA A 233 4.96 -21.17 8.34
N PRO A 234 4.46 -22.39 8.28
CA PRO A 234 3.73 -23.02 9.39
C PRO A 234 4.63 -23.27 10.61
N GLU A 235 5.94 -23.37 10.39
CA GLU A 235 6.95 -23.53 11.44
C GLU A 235 7.18 -22.24 12.24
N VAL A 236 6.87 -21.06 11.68
CA VAL A 236 7.08 -19.77 12.35
C VAL A 236 5.87 -19.48 13.25
N PRO A 237 6.06 -19.33 14.58
CA PRO A 237 4.95 -19.04 15.49
C PRO A 237 4.36 -17.65 15.24
N THR A 238 3.19 -17.38 15.81
CA THR A 238 2.65 -16.02 15.84
C THR A 238 3.12 -15.27 17.08
N ILE A 239 3.17 -13.92 17.00
CA ILE A 239 3.40 -13.08 18.19
C ILE A 239 2.29 -13.33 19.21
N ALA A 240 1.06 -13.60 18.77
CA ALA A 240 -0.10 -13.88 19.62
C ALA A 240 0.09 -15.11 20.50
N GLU A 241 0.91 -16.09 20.13
CA GLU A 241 1.25 -17.25 20.95
C GLU A 241 2.04 -16.85 22.22
N THR A 242 2.76 -15.71 22.18
CA THR A 242 3.48 -15.14 23.35
C THR A 242 2.72 -13.97 23.97
N LEU A 243 2.08 -13.13 23.14
CA LEU A 243 1.34 -11.92 23.55
C LEU A 243 -0.10 -12.03 23.01
N PRO A 244 -1.04 -12.68 23.71
CA PRO A 244 -2.40 -12.91 23.24
C PRO A 244 -3.09 -11.63 22.72
N GLY A 245 -3.70 -11.72 21.53
CA GLY A 245 -4.36 -10.59 20.88
C GLY A 245 -3.42 -9.56 20.23
N PHE A 246 -2.12 -9.86 20.09
CA PHE A 246 -1.22 -9.02 19.29
C PHE A 246 -1.38 -9.39 17.81
N GLU A 247 -1.92 -8.47 17.05
CA GLU A 247 -2.08 -8.61 15.60
C GLU A 247 -1.77 -7.28 14.91
N THR A 248 -0.95 -7.33 13.87
CA THR A 248 -0.60 -6.17 13.04
C THR A 248 -0.37 -6.61 11.60
N GLY A 249 -0.42 -5.66 10.67
CA GLY A 249 -0.18 -5.93 9.26
C GLY A 249 -0.35 -4.70 8.40
N SER A 250 -0.06 -4.87 7.13
CA SER A 250 -0.14 -3.83 6.10
C SER A 250 -1.23 -4.17 5.10
N TYR A 251 -2.12 -3.22 4.84
CA TYR A 251 -3.13 -3.29 3.80
C TYR A 251 -2.67 -2.48 2.59
N GLN A 252 -2.61 -3.10 1.43
CA GLN A 252 -2.24 -2.40 0.19
C GLN A 252 -3.48 -2.04 -0.60
N GLY A 253 -3.56 -0.80 -1.03
CA GLY A 253 -4.66 -0.27 -1.82
C GLY A 253 -4.18 0.50 -3.05
N LEU A 254 -5.01 0.47 -4.09
CA LEU A 254 -4.83 1.26 -5.29
C LEU A 254 -5.80 2.45 -5.25
N LEU A 255 -5.28 3.65 -5.48
CA LEU A 255 -6.03 4.91 -5.47
C LEU A 255 -5.71 5.71 -6.75
N ALA A 256 -6.65 6.55 -7.15
CA ALA A 256 -6.49 7.55 -8.21
C ALA A 256 -6.65 8.95 -7.63
N PRO A 257 -6.28 10.03 -8.33
CA PRO A 257 -6.62 11.40 -7.93
C PRO A 257 -8.13 11.59 -7.78
N ALA A 258 -8.56 12.44 -6.84
CA ALA A 258 -9.95 12.78 -6.68
C ALA A 258 -10.55 13.34 -7.99
N GLY A 259 -11.82 12.96 -8.27
CA GLY A 259 -12.48 13.38 -9.50
C GLY A 259 -12.18 12.50 -10.72
N THR A 260 -11.38 11.42 -10.59
CA THR A 260 -11.23 10.42 -11.66
C THR A 260 -12.60 9.85 -12.03
N PRO A 261 -12.96 9.79 -13.33
CA PRO A 261 -14.29 9.33 -13.80
C PRO A 261 -14.63 7.94 -13.24
N ARG A 262 -15.88 7.75 -12.85
CA ARG A 262 -16.35 6.50 -12.22
C ARG A 262 -16.19 5.28 -13.12
N ASP A 263 -16.39 5.41 -14.40
CA ASP A 263 -16.20 4.34 -15.38
C ASP A 263 -14.73 3.91 -15.48
N VAL A 264 -13.79 4.86 -15.40
CA VAL A 264 -12.34 4.58 -15.33
C VAL A 264 -11.98 3.84 -14.04
N VAL A 265 -12.47 4.33 -12.88
CA VAL A 265 -12.27 3.69 -11.59
C VAL A 265 -12.84 2.26 -11.59
N SER A 266 -14.05 2.08 -12.09
CA SER A 266 -14.69 0.77 -12.16
C SER A 266 -13.93 -0.20 -13.07
N LYS A 267 -13.42 0.28 -14.21
CA LYS A 267 -12.61 -0.52 -15.13
C LYS A 267 -11.29 -0.94 -14.51
N LEU A 268 -10.60 -0.03 -13.81
CA LEU A 268 -9.38 -0.31 -13.06
C LEU A 268 -9.65 -1.35 -11.97
N ASN A 269 -10.70 -1.15 -11.15
CA ASN A 269 -11.06 -2.09 -10.08
C ASN A 269 -11.35 -3.49 -10.62
N ALA A 270 -12.19 -3.58 -11.66
CA ALA A 270 -12.58 -4.87 -12.24
C ALA A 270 -11.37 -5.64 -12.79
N GLU A 271 -10.47 -4.98 -13.52
CA GLU A 271 -9.30 -5.66 -14.09
C GLU A 271 -8.28 -6.06 -13.02
N VAL A 272 -8.00 -5.18 -12.04
CA VAL A 272 -7.13 -5.51 -10.91
C VAL A 272 -7.70 -6.66 -10.10
N ALA A 273 -8.99 -6.65 -9.80
CA ALA A 273 -9.66 -7.76 -9.09
C ALA A 273 -9.58 -9.07 -9.87
N LYS A 274 -9.78 -9.04 -11.19
CA LYS A 274 -9.65 -10.21 -12.07
C LYS A 274 -8.22 -10.77 -12.07
N ILE A 275 -7.21 -9.91 -12.19
CA ILE A 275 -5.79 -10.30 -12.12
C ILE A 275 -5.49 -10.99 -10.78
N LEU A 276 -5.89 -10.36 -9.68
CA LEU A 276 -5.64 -10.87 -8.33
C LEU A 276 -6.41 -12.17 -8.02
N ALA A 277 -7.53 -12.42 -8.68
CA ALA A 277 -8.32 -13.63 -8.52
C ALA A 277 -7.70 -14.86 -9.20
N THR A 278 -6.74 -14.67 -10.10
CA THR A 278 -6.11 -15.80 -10.80
C THR A 278 -5.37 -16.72 -9.84
N PRO A 279 -5.39 -18.06 -10.06
CA PRO A 279 -4.64 -19.00 -9.22
C PRO A 279 -3.15 -18.65 -9.15
N GLU A 280 -2.53 -18.27 -10.28
CA GLU A 280 -1.13 -17.86 -10.37
C GLU A 280 -0.81 -16.72 -9.38
N MET A 281 -1.65 -15.66 -9.36
CA MET A 281 -1.43 -14.51 -8.48
C MET A 281 -1.64 -14.85 -7.02
N ARG A 282 -2.69 -15.61 -6.71
CA ARG A 282 -2.98 -16.06 -5.34
C ARG A 282 -1.85 -16.92 -4.79
N GLU A 283 -1.37 -17.89 -5.56
CA GLU A 283 -0.26 -18.74 -5.17
C GLU A 283 1.05 -17.95 -4.99
N LYS A 284 1.38 -17.08 -5.98
CA LYS A 284 2.57 -16.23 -5.93
C LYS A 284 2.61 -15.37 -4.66
N LEU A 285 1.48 -14.77 -4.26
CA LEU A 285 1.40 -13.95 -3.07
C LEU A 285 1.34 -14.78 -1.79
N ALA A 286 0.61 -15.90 -1.80
CA ALA A 286 0.48 -16.79 -0.65
C ALA A 286 1.82 -17.40 -0.22
N VAL A 287 2.68 -17.82 -1.18
CA VAL A 287 4.03 -18.34 -0.91
C VAL A 287 4.90 -17.32 -0.15
N LEU A 288 4.60 -16.04 -0.30
CA LEU A 288 5.28 -14.92 0.38
C LEU A 288 4.48 -14.42 1.61
N GLY A 289 3.48 -15.20 2.07
CA GLY A 289 2.67 -14.87 3.25
C GLY A 289 1.77 -13.66 3.09
N THR A 290 1.36 -13.36 1.86
CA THR A 290 0.47 -12.24 1.56
C THR A 290 -0.85 -12.77 1.03
N GLU A 291 -1.95 -12.28 1.60
CA GLU A 291 -3.30 -12.62 1.18
C GLU A 291 -3.81 -11.63 0.13
N VAL A 292 -4.40 -12.15 -0.93
CA VAL A 292 -5.21 -11.32 -1.83
C VAL A 292 -6.48 -10.89 -1.09
N ARG A 293 -6.66 -9.57 -0.97
CA ARG A 293 -7.88 -8.97 -0.40
C ARG A 293 -8.40 -7.90 -1.36
N THR A 294 -9.36 -8.28 -2.19
CA THR A 294 -10.02 -7.33 -3.10
C THR A 294 -11.22 -6.69 -2.41
N ALA A 295 -11.45 -5.42 -2.69
CA ALA A 295 -12.64 -4.69 -2.26
C ALA A 295 -13.10 -3.73 -3.35
N GLN A 296 -14.40 -3.42 -3.35
CA GLN A 296 -14.97 -2.37 -4.18
C GLN A 296 -14.44 -0.99 -3.75
N PRO A 297 -14.43 0.00 -4.65
CA PRO A 297 -13.93 1.34 -4.36
C PRO A 297 -14.51 1.97 -3.09
N GLU A 298 -15.82 1.87 -2.91
CA GLU A 298 -16.54 2.42 -1.75
C GLU A 298 -16.11 1.76 -0.43
N ALA A 299 -15.90 0.45 -0.46
CA ALA A 299 -15.44 -0.31 0.73
C ALA A 299 -14.01 0.09 1.13
N LEU A 300 -13.12 0.32 0.16
CA LEU A 300 -11.78 0.85 0.44
C LEU A 300 -11.85 2.27 1.01
N GLY A 301 -12.70 3.14 0.46
CA GLY A 301 -12.90 4.49 0.97
C GLY A 301 -13.40 4.50 2.43
N THR A 302 -14.39 3.67 2.73
CA THR A 302 -14.91 3.50 4.10
C THR A 302 -13.82 2.98 5.04
N PHE A 303 -13.03 2.00 4.60
CA PHE A 303 -11.92 1.46 5.38
C PHE A 303 -10.88 2.54 5.71
N ILE A 304 -10.44 3.34 4.74
CA ILE A 304 -9.46 4.42 4.95
C ILE A 304 -9.99 5.46 5.94
N ALA A 305 -11.25 5.86 5.82
CA ALA A 305 -11.88 6.84 6.73
C ALA A 305 -11.98 6.29 8.17
N ALA A 306 -12.36 5.02 8.32
CA ALA A 306 -12.41 4.35 9.62
C ALA A 306 -11.02 4.23 10.25
N GLU A 307 -10.01 3.81 9.49
CA GLU A 307 -8.63 3.71 9.97
C GLU A 307 -8.06 5.09 10.36
N LYS A 308 -8.32 6.15 9.59
CA LYS A 308 -7.93 7.53 9.94
C LYS A 308 -8.46 7.92 11.32
N THR A 309 -9.74 7.65 11.58
CA THR A 309 -10.40 7.96 12.86
C THR A 309 -9.83 7.10 13.99
N ARG A 310 -9.69 5.80 13.76
CA ARG A 310 -9.15 4.84 14.74
C ARG A 310 -7.73 5.21 15.17
N TRP A 311 -6.85 5.49 14.20
CA TRP A 311 -5.46 5.81 14.49
C TRP A 311 -5.30 7.18 15.13
N ALA A 312 -6.12 8.17 14.78
CA ALA A 312 -6.13 9.45 15.46
C ALA A 312 -6.42 9.30 16.97
N GLN A 313 -7.38 8.44 17.32
CA GLN A 313 -7.70 8.12 18.71
C GLN A 313 -6.56 7.36 19.40
N VAL A 314 -6.04 6.29 18.79
CA VAL A 314 -4.95 5.47 19.36
C VAL A 314 -3.70 6.31 19.63
N ILE A 315 -3.29 7.17 18.70
CA ILE A 315 -2.12 8.03 18.85
C ILE A 315 -2.36 9.07 19.96
N LYS A 316 -3.53 9.67 20.00
CA LYS A 316 -3.89 10.64 21.05
C LYS A 316 -3.86 10.00 22.46
N GLU A 317 -4.44 8.80 22.60
CA GLU A 317 -4.51 8.08 23.87
C GLU A 317 -3.16 7.53 24.32
N SER A 318 -2.32 7.14 23.39
CA SER A 318 -0.98 6.59 23.69
C SER A 318 0.01 7.64 24.17
N GLY A 319 -0.26 8.94 23.94
CA GLY A 319 0.68 10.02 24.25
C GLY A 319 1.99 10.00 23.46
N ILE A 320 2.09 9.16 22.41
CA ILE A 320 3.28 9.03 21.59
C ILE A 320 3.52 10.34 20.85
N LYS A 321 4.75 10.85 20.96
CA LYS A 321 5.24 11.95 20.13
C LYS A 321 6.16 11.39 19.06
N PHE A 322 5.99 11.86 17.85
CA PHE A 322 6.87 11.56 16.72
C PHE A 322 7.75 12.79 16.50
N ASP A 323 9.02 12.69 16.90
CA ASP A 323 10.02 13.75 16.70
C ASP A 323 10.59 13.70 15.27
#